data_d495da0c3a2b2c7e53d4b68e4441a8b9
#
_entry.id   d495da0c3a2b2c7e53d4b68e4441a8b9
#
_cell.length_a   1.000
_cell.length_b   1.000
_cell.length_c   1.000
_cell.angle_alpha   90.00
_cell.angle_beta   90.00
_cell.angle_gamma   90.00
#
_symmetry.space_group_name_H-M   'P 1'
#
loop_
_entity.id
_entity.type
_entity.pdbx_description
1 polymer ?
#
loop_
_entity_poly.entity_id
_entity_poly.type
_entity_poly.pdbx_seq_one_letter_code
_entity_poly.pdbx_strand_id
1 'polypeptide(L)'
;MTARSPLAADLGYQLQLAALASSHAARQELAELRLTPARVTALIHIRDQPGCDQTELGNRLLVNRAAGMKIANALADQGLIERLAGRDRRSKGLYLTATGQRTLVVAQGCLARAVERTCTGLQPHEQQTLLRLLCKLNASATLERTAAPDPVLADDI
;
A
#
# COMPACT_ATOMS: atom_id res chain seq x y z
N MET A 1 2.32 1.93 -40.72
CA MET A 1 1.16 1.53 -39.88
C MET A 1 1.64 0.40 -38.97
N THR A 2 2.11 0.74 -37.79
CA THR A 2 2.51 -0.26 -36.78
C THR A 2 1.24 -0.86 -36.19
N ALA A 3 1.03 -2.16 -36.42
CA ALA A 3 -0.07 -2.91 -35.81
C ALA A 3 0.01 -2.73 -34.29
N ARG A 4 -0.97 -2.07 -33.67
CA ARG A 4 -1.11 -2.01 -32.22
C ARG A 4 -1.23 -3.45 -31.73
N SER A 5 -0.32 -3.86 -30.85
CA SER A 5 -0.38 -5.16 -30.20
C SER A 5 -1.80 -5.38 -29.62
N PRO A 6 -2.41 -6.56 -29.77
CA PRO A 6 -3.71 -6.87 -29.16
C PRO A 6 -3.76 -6.55 -27.68
N LEU A 7 -2.63 -6.68 -26.97
CA LEU A 7 -2.49 -6.35 -25.55
C LEU A 7 -2.64 -4.84 -25.24
N ALA A 8 -2.44 -3.96 -26.23
CA ALA A 8 -2.61 -2.52 -26.01
C ALA A 8 -4.08 -2.11 -25.72
N ALA A 9 -5.03 -2.93 -26.11
CA ALA A 9 -6.48 -2.74 -25.85
C ALA A 9 -7.01 -3.61 -24.69
N ASP A 10 -6.17 -4.47 -24.10
CA ASP A 10 -6.56 -5.33 -22.97
C ASP A 10 -6.50 -4.56 -21.66
N LEU A 11 -7.65 -4.39 -21.01
CA LEU A 11 -7.76 -3.63 -19.76
C LEU A 11 -6.96 -4.29 -18.62
N GLY A 12 -7.00 -5.62 -18.49
CA GLY A 12 -6.29 -6.34 -17.44
C GLY A 12 -4.78 -6.15 -17.56
N TYR A 13 -4.27 -6.29 -18.79
CA TYR A 13 -2.86 -6.05 -19.07
C TYR A 13 -2.43 -4.60 -18.77
N GLN A 14 -3.25 -3.60 -19.15
CA GLN A 14 -2.95 -2.19 -18.86
C GLN A 14 -2.97 -1.88 -17.35
N LEU A 15 -3.90 -2.47 -16.59
CA LEU A 15 -3.92 -2.34 -15.13
C LEU A 15 -2.65 -2.95 -14.51
N GLN A 16 -2.22 -4.12 -14.98
CA GLN A 16 -1.01 -4.76 -14.48
C GLN A 16 0.24 -3.92 -14.78
N LEU A 17 0.40 -3.41 -16.01
CA LEU A 17 1.52 -2.53 -16.36
C LEU A 17 1.54 -1.26 -15.51
N ALA A 18 0.39 -0.62 -15.32
CA ALA A 18 0.28 0.59 -14.50
C ALA A 18 0.65 0.30 -13.04
N ALA A 19 0.20 -0.83 -12.49
CA ALA A 19 0.53 -1.25 -11.14
C ALA A 19 2.04 -1.51 -10.97
N LEU A 20 2.67 -2.19 -11.93
CA LEU A 20 4.12 -2.44 -11.92
C LEU A 20 4.92 -1.13 -12.01
N ALA A 21 4.56 -0.23 -12.92
CA ALA A 21 5.22 1.07 -13.08
C ALA A 21 5.10 1.92 -11.81
N SER A 22 3.91 1.99 -11.22
CA SER A 22 3.65 2.72 -9.98
C SER A 22 4.44 2.13 -8.81
N SER A 23 4.44 0.80 -8.65
CA SER A 23 5.22 0.12 -7.60
C SER A 23 6.72 0.35 -7.77
N HIS A 24 7.24 0.31 -9.01
CA HIS A 24 8.66 0.56 -9.26
C HIS A 24 9.05 2.00 -8.90
N ALA A 25 8.28 2.99 -9.35
CA ALA A 25 8.52 4.39 -9.02
C ALA A 25 8.46 4.64 -7.50
N ALA A 26 7.47 4.07 -6.81
CA ALA A 26 7.35 4.19 -5.37
C ALA A 26 8.54 3.56 -4.61
N ARG A 27 9.02 2.37 -5.04
CA ARG A 27 10.20 1.73 -4.44
C ARG A 27 11.45 2.60 -4.61
N GLN A 28 11.64 3.22 -5.78
CA GLN A 28 12.78 4.11 -6.03
C GLN A 28 12.74 5.34 -5.10
N GLU A 29 11.60 6.01 -5.01
CA GLU A 29 11.45 7.20 -4.15
C GLU A 29 11.59 6.88 -2.65
N LEU A 30 11.24 5.67 -2.22
CA LEU A 30 11.29 5.25 -0.82
C LEU A 30 12.63 4.60 -0.43
N ALA A 31 13.57 4.40 -1.35
CA ALA A 31 14.79 3.63 -1.13
C ALA A 31 15.65 4.18 0.03
N GLU A 32 15.84 5.50 0.09
CA GLU A 32 16.62 6.16 1.15
C GLU A 32 16.00 5.98 2.54
N LEU A 33 14.67 5.87 2.61
CA LEU A 33 13.96 5.61 3.86
C LEU A 33 13.98 4.14 4.26
N ARG A 34 14.50 3.25 3.43
CA ARG A 34 14.46 1.79 3.59
C ARG A 34 13.04 1.26 3.80
N LEU A 35 12.07 1.92 3.17
CA LEU A 35 10.66 1.56 3.21
C LEU A 35 10.21 0.95 1.87
N THR A 36 9.21 0.09 1.96
CA THR A 36 8.44 -0.37 0.81
C THR A 36 7.07 0.31 0.78
N PRO A 37 6.38 0.37 -0.37
CA PRO A 37 5.00 0.89 -0.42
C PRO A 37 4.08 0.23 0.61
N ALA A 38 4.16 -1.10 0.79
CA ALA A 38 3.38 -1.83 1.78
C ALA A 38 3.67 -1.37 3.22
N ARG A 39 4.93 -1.08 3.56
CA ARG A 39 5.29 -0.55 4.89
C ARG A 39 4.75 0.87 5.11
N VAL A 40 4.76 1.72 4.09
CA VAL A 40 4.14 3.05 4.17
C VAL A 40 2.63 2.94 4.37
N THR A 41 1.97 2.05 3.63
CA THR A 41 0.54 1.76 3.81
C THR A 41 0.26 1.27 5.23
N ALA A 42 1.11 0.40 5.79
CA ALA A 42 1.00 -0.04 7.18
C ALA A 42 1.11 1.12 8.19
N LEU A 43 2.07 2.03 8.00
CA LEU A 43 2.20 3.22 8.86
C LEU A 43 0.96 4.12 8.79
N ILE A 44 0.37 4.29 7.60
CA ILE A 44 -0.88 5.04 7.41
C ILE A 44 -2.01 4.37 8.22
N HIS A 45 -2.18 3.06 8.10
CA HIS A 45 -3.22 2.34 8.85
C HIS A 45 -3.05 2.41 10.37
N ILE A 46 -1.79 2.30 10.85
CA ILE A 46 -1.49 2.42 12.29
C ILE A 46 -1.76 3.85 12.78
N ARG A 47 -1.46 4.88 11.98
CA ARG A 47 -1.81 6.28 12.29
C ARG A 47 -3.31 6.47 12.41
N ASP A 48 -4.05 5.94 11.45
CA ASP A 48 -5.51 6.14 11.36
C ASP A 48 -6.28 5.30 12.39
N GLN A 49 -5.66 4.21 12.87
CA GLN A 49 -6.22 3.32 13.90
C GLN A 49 -5.15 2.94 14.93
N PRO A 50 -4.78 3.86 15.82
CA PRO A 50 -3.83 3.57 16.89
C PRO A 50 -4.33 2.43 17.78
N GLY A 51 -3.44 1.50 18.11
CA GLY A 51 -3.76 0.33 18.91
C GLY A 51 -4.38 -0.83 18.13
N CYS A 52 -4.41 -0.78 16.80
CA CYS A 52 -4.76 -1.95 15.99
C CYS A 52 -3.78 -3.10 16.25
N ASP A 53 -4.26 -4.33 16.20
CA ASP A 53 -3.41 -5.50 16.32
C ASP A 53 -2.81 -5.93 14.96
N GLN A 54 -1.89 -6.93 15.01
CA GLN A 54 -1.24 -7.42 13.80
C GLN A 54 -2.19 -8.13 12.83
N THR A 55 -3.27 -8.72 13.33
CA THR A 55 -4.28 -9.39 12.49
C THR A 55 -5.12 -8.35 11.78
N GLU A 56 -5.57 -7.32 12.48
CA GLU A 56 -6.28 -6.18 11.89
C GLU A 56 -5.42 -5.48 10.82
N LEU A 57 -4.11 -5.29 11.10
CA LEU A 57 -3.18 -4.72 10.13
C LEU A 57 -3.06 -5.61 8.89
N GLY A 58 -2.86 -6.92 9.04
CA GLY A 58 -2.78 -7.87 7.93
C GLY A 58 -4.02 -7.84 7.04
N ASN A 59 -5.21 -7.86 7.65
CA ASN A 59 -6.49 -7.78 6.94
C ASN A 59 -6.61 -6.49 6.11
N ARG A 60 -6.18 -5.36 6.67
CA ARG A 60 -6.21 -4.07 5.97
C ARG A 60 -5.21 -3.96 4.83
N LEU A 61 -4.04 -4.57 5.00
CA LEU A 61 -3.03 -4.65 3.94
C LEU A 61 -3.37 -5.69 2.88
N LEU A 62 -4.45 -6.47 3.08
CA LEU A 62 -4.85 -7.56 2.21
C LEU A 62 -3.76 -8.63 2.05
N VAL A 63 -2.98 -8.86 3.11
CA VAL A 63 -1.94 -9.87 3.16
C VAL A 63 -2.26 -10.93 4.21
N ASN A 64 -1.65 -12.10 4.10
CA ASN A 64 -1.79 -13.12 5.13
C ASN A 64 -1.15 -12.68 6.46
N ARG A 65 -1.51 -13.38 7.55
CA ARG A 65 -1.04 -13.05 8.90
C ARG A 65 0.49 -13.03 9.02
N ALA A 66 1.18 -13.95 8.34
CA ALA A 66 2.64 -14.02 8.38
C ALA A 66 3.31 -12.81 7.75
N ALA A 67 2.82 -12.36 6.59
CA ALA A 67 3.29 -11.16 5.92
C ALA A 67 2.98 -9.89 6.73
N GLY A 68 1.76 -9.77 7.31
CA GLY A 68 1.42 -8.67 8.22
C GLY A 68 2.35 -8.60 9.42
N MET A 69 2.67 -9.75 10.03
CA MET A 69 3.62 -9.83 11.14
C MET A 69 5.04 -9.44 10.72
N LYS A 70 5.51 -9.86 9.55
CA LYS A 70 6.83 -9.50 8.99
C LYS A 70 6.93 -7.99 8.76
N ILE A 71 5.87 -7.36 8.23
CA ILE A 71 5.81 -5.90 8.04
C ILE A 71 5.88 -5.18 9.39
N ALA A 72 5.06 -5.58 10.37
CA ALA A 72 5.04 -4.97 11.69
C ALA A 72 6.39 -5.13 12.43
N ASN A 73 7.04 -6.30 12.32
CA ASN A 73 8.37 -6.52 12.89
C ASN A 73 9.40 -5.57 12.27
N ALA A 74 9.46 -5.50 10.94
CA ALA A 74 10.40 -4.64 10.24
C ALA A 74 10.21 -3.14 10.56
N LEU A 75 8.98 -2.70 10.79
CA LEU A 75 8.69 -1.32 11.23
C LEU A 75 9.11 -1.07 12.69
N ALA A 76 8.91 -2.05 13.56
CA ALA A 76 9.36 -1.99 14.95
C ALA A 76 10.89 -1.98 15.06
N ASP A 77 11.58 -2.82 14.29
CA ASP A 77 13.05 -2.91 14.23
C ASP A 77 13.68 -1.57 13.73
N GLN A 78 12.94 -0.83 12.90
CA GLN A 78 13.35 0.52 12.48
C GLN A 78 12.94 1.61 13.49
N GLY A 79 12.32 1.26 14.61
CA GLY A 79 11.84 2.21 15.60
C GLY A 79 10.70 3.12 15.12
N LEU A 80 9.97 2.74 14.07
CA LEU A 80 8.89 3.54 13.51
C LEU A 80 7.55 3.28 14.19
N ILE A 81 7.39 2.12 14.77
CA ILE A 81 6.23 1.73 15.58
C ILE A 81 6.68 1.13 16.91
N GLU A 82 5.79 1.14 17.88
CA GLU A 82 5.94 0.48 19.17
C GLU A 82 4.72 -0.39 19.47
N ARG A 83 4.94 -1.39 20.34
CA ARG A 83 3.90 -2.31 20.78
C ARG A 83 3.58 -2.03 22.23
N LEU A 84 2.40 -1.43 22.47
CA LEU A 84 1.88 -1.15 23.80
C LEU A 84 0.68 -2.05 24.12
N ALA A 85 0.08 -1.84 25.29
CA ALA A 85 -1.19 -2.50 25.62
C ALA A 85 -2.23 -2.14 24.53
N GLY A 86 -2.86 -3.15 23.94
CA GLY A 86 -3.90 -2.99 22.95
C GLY A 86 -5.25 -2.57 23.57
N ARG A 87 -6.28 -2.47 22.74
CA ARG A 87 -7.65 -2.17 23.17
C ARG A 87 -8.18 -3.22 24.15
N ASP A 88 -7.74 -4.47 23.98
CA ASP A 88 -7.96 -5.55 24.93
C ASP A 88 -6.70 -5.79 25.75
N ARG A 89 -6.87 -5.99 27.08
CA ARG A 89 -5.75 -6.24 28.01
C ARG A 89 -4.83 -7.41 27.62
N ARG A 90 -5.27 -8.28 26.70
CA ARG A 90 -4.53 -9.48 26.25
C ARG A 90 -3.84 -9.27 24.90
N SER A 91 -4.14 -8.21 24.14
CA SER A 91 -3.55 -7.93 22.85
C SER A 91 -2.49 -6.83 22.94
N LYS A 92 -1.49 -6.89 22.07
CA LYS A 92 -0.53 -5.79 21.88
C LYS A 92 -0.97 -4.95 20.71
N GLY A 93 -1.27 -3.69 20.97
CA GLY A 93 -1.62 -2.70 19.95
C GLY A 93 -0.38 -2.08 19.34
N LEU A 94 -0.49 -1.71 18.07
CA LEU A 94 0.55 -1.03 17.29
C LEU A 94 0.31 0.48 17.33
N TYR A 95 1.37 1.23 17.56
CA TYR A 95 1.34 2.70 17.64
C TYR A 95 2.53 3.28 16.89
N LEU A 96 2.34 4.44 16.23
CA LEU A 96 3.47 5.17 15.66
C LEU A 96 4.30 5.82 16.76
N THR A 97 5.61 5.69 16.64
CA THR A 97 6.55 6.51 17.42
C THR A 97 6.62 7.93 16.86
N ALA A 98 7.20 8.88 17.60
CA ALA A 98 7.47 10.23 17.08
C ALA A 98 8.35 10.19 15.82
N THR A 99 9.30 9.25 15.74
CA THR A 99 10.10 9.00 14.53
C THR A 99 9.26 8.47 13.40
N GLY A 100 8.37 7.49 13.69
CA GLY A 100 7.42 6.94 12.71
C GLY A 100 6.52 8.01 12.10
N GLN A 101 6.01 8.94 12.92
CA GLN A 101 5.19 10.04 12.42
C GLN A 101 5.96 10.96 11.46
N ARG A 102 7.19 11.38 11.82
CA ARG A 102 8.04 12.20 10.94
C ARG A 102 8.40 11.46 9.65
N THR A 103 8.80 10.20 9.76
CA THR A 103 9.13 9.37 8.59
C THR A 103 7.95 9.19 7.67
N LEU A 104 6.73 9.02 8.21
CA LEU A 104 5.52 8.89 7.40
C LEU A 104 5.24 10.14 6.57
N VAL A 105 5.43 11.35 7.14
CA VAL A 105 5.26 12.60 6.37
C VAL A 105 6.24 12.65 5.19
N VAL A 106 7.51 12.31 5.41
CA VAL A 106 8.51 12.26 4.33
C VAL A 106 8.15 11.20 3.29
N ALA A 107 7.76 10.01 3.73
CA ALA A 107 7.36 8.92 2.84
C ALA A 107 6.12 9.26 1.99
N GLN A 108 5.16 9.99 2.53
CA GLN A 108 4.01 10.48 1.75
C GLN A 108 4.44 11.45 0.65
N GLY A 109 5.42 12.32 0.90
CA GLY A 109 6.04 13.17 -0.12
C GLY A 109 6.75 12.37 -1.21
N CYS A 110 7.46 11.29 -0.83
CA CYS A 110 8.06 10.36 -1.79
C CYS A 110 7.00 9.70 -2.68
N LEU A 111 5.90 9.22 -2.09
CA LEU A 111 4.82 8.61 -2.87
C LEU A 111 4.13 9.61 -3.81
N ALA A 112 3.98 10.88 -3.41
CA ALA A 112 3.45 11.92 -4.28
C ALA A 112 4.33 12.11 -5.51
N ARG A 113 5.66 12.22 -5.35
CA ARG A 113 6.61 12.30 -6.47
C ARG A 113 6.56 11.06 -7.38
N ALA A 114 6.42 9.86 -6.80
CA ALA A 114 6.26 8.64 -7.57
C ALA A 114 5.01 8.68 -8.45
N VAL A 115 3.88 9.19 -7.93
CA VAL A 115 2.64 9.38 -8.70
C VAL A 115 2.84 10.40 -9.81
N GLU A 116 3.44 11.56 -9.53
CA GLU A 116 3.75 12.57 -10.55
C GLU A 116 4.56 11.98 -11.70
N ARG A 117 5.62 11.21 -11.40
CA ARG A 117 6.44 10.54 -12.41
C ARG A 117 5.66 9.50 -13.23
N THR A 118 4.81 8.73 -12.57
CA THR A 118 4.02 7.68 -13.24
C THR A 118 2.91 8.27 -14.10
N CYS A 119 2.33 9.39 -13.68
CA CYS A 119 1.18 10.03 -14.33
C CYS A 119 1.56 11.21 -15.26
N THR A 120 2.86 11.35 -15.62
CA THR A 120 3.35 12.47 -16.45
C THR A 120 2.60 12.64 -17.78
N GLY A 121 2.05 11.55 -18.35
CA GLY A 121 1.27 11.57 -19.59
C GLY A 121 -0.20 11.95 -19.43
N LEU A 122 -0.68 12.17 -18.19
CA LEU A 122 -2.09 12.45 -17.90
C LEU A 122 -2.29 13.92 -17.48
N GLN A 123 -3.31 14.56 -18.07
CA GLN A 123 -3.75 15.86 -17.60
C GLN A 123 -4.43 15.76 -16.22
N PRO A 124 -4.48 16.83 -15.40
CA PRO A 124 -5.08 16.78 -14.06
C PRO A 124 -6.49 16.21 -14.01
N HIS A 125 -7.35 16.55 -14.97
CA HIS A 125 -8.71 16.03 -15.05
C HIS A 125 -8.76 14.53 -15.41
N GLU A 126 -7.79 14.03 -16.18
CA GLU A 126 -7.66 12.61 -16.51
C GLU A 126 -7.18 11.81 -15.29
N GLN A 127 -6.25 12.36 -14.50
CA GLN A 127 -5.82 11.75 -13.24
C GLN A 127 -6.98 11.62 -12.25
N GLN A 128 -7.81 12.66 -12.11
CA GLN A 128 -9.01 12.62 -11.28
C GLN A 128 -10.02 11.58 -11.78
N THR A 129 -10.21 11.49 -13.09
CA THR A 129 -11.09 10.50 -13.70
C THR A 129 -10.59 9.08 -13.45
N LEU A 130 -9.29 8.84 -13.65
CA LEU A 130 -8.64 7.56 -13.39
C LEU A 130 -8.80 7.17 -11.91
N LEU A 131 -8.51 8.08 -10.98
CA LEU A 131 -8.70 7.84 -9.54
C LEU A 131 -10.13 7.41 -9.23
N ARG A 132 -11.12 8.14 -9.73
CA ARG A 132 -12.54 7.81 -9.52
C ARG A 132 -12.90 6.42 -10.06
N LEU A 133 -12.38 6.05 -11.24
CA LEU A 133 -12.62 4.74 -11.85
C LEU A 133 -11.95 3.62 -11.07
N LEU A 134 -10.70 3.80 -10.63
CA LEU A 134 -9.99 2.85 -9.79
C LEU A 134 -10.67 2.67 -8.43
N CYS A 135 -11.14 3.73 -7.79
CA CYS A 135 -11.91 3.63 -6.55
C CYS A 135 -13.18 2.80 -6.73
N LYS A 136 -13.90 3.00 -7.84
CA LYS A 136 -15.10 2.22 -8.17
C LYS A 136 -14.77 0.74 -8.42
N LEU A 137 -13.70 0.46 -9.16
CA LEU A 137 -13.22 -0.89 -9.43
C LEU A 137 -12.83 -1.60 -8.13
N ASN A 138 -12.03 -0.94 -7.28
CA ASN A 138 -11.56 -1.52 -6.02
C ASN A 138 -12.68 -1.76 -5.02
N ALA A 139 -13.72 -0.92 -4.99
CA ALA A 139 -14.90 -1.15 -4.15
C ALA A 139 -15.63 -2.44 -4.54
N SER A 140 -15.78 -2.71 -5.83
CA SER A 140 -16.38 -3.95 -6.33
C SER A 140 -15.52 -5.18 -6.02
N ALA A 141 -14.21 -5.09 -6.24
CA ALA A 141 -13.27 -6.19 -5.96
C ALA A 141 -13.15 -6.50 -4.46
N THR A 142 -13.31 -5.52 -3.58
CA THR A 142 -13.31 -5.73 -2.12
C THR A 142 -14.53 -6.52 -1.68
N LEU A 143 -15.70 -6.30 -2.28
CA LEU A 143 -16.93 -7.06 -1.98
C LEU A 143 -16.77 -8.54 -2.37
N GLU A 144 -16.15 -8.84 -3.51
CA GLU A 144 -15.89 -10.23 -3.95
C GLU A 144 -14.88 -10.94 -3.04
N ARG A 145 -13.83 -10.26 -2.57
CA ARG A 145 -12.81 -10.82 -1.68
C ARG A 145 -13.31 -11.08 -0.26
N THR A 146 -14.31 -10.36 0.20
CA THR A 146 -14.96 -10.64 1.48
C THR A 146 -15.78 -11.93 1.41
N ALA A 147 -16.16 -12.35 0.21
CA ALA A 147 -16.91 -13.58 -0.06
C ALA A 147 -16.03 -14.81 -0.36
N ALA A 148 -14.72 -14.63 -0.65
CA ALA A 148 -13.79 -15.74 -0.98
C ALA A 148 -12.39 -15.46 -0.38
N PRO A 149 -11.95 -16.19 0.65
CA PRO A 149 -10.60 -16.04 1.19
C PRO A 149 -9.60 -16.87 0.38
N ASP A 150 -8.89 -16.26 -0.58
CA ASP A 150 -7.72 -16.90 -1.19
C ASP A 150 -6.58 -15.90 -1.43
N PRO A 151 -5.31 -16.26 -1.09
CA PRO A 151 -4.20 -15.32 -0.97
C PRO A 151 -3.39 -15.22 -2.27
N VAL A 152 -3.58 -14.20 -3.07
CA VAL A 152 -2.84 -14.04 -4.36
C VAL A 152 -1.75 -12.96 -4.36
N LEU A 153 -1.29 -12.41 -3.26
CA LEU A 153 -0.23 -11.38 -3.28
C LEU A 153 0.93 -11.64 -2.30
N ALA A 154 1.36 -12.92 -2.14
CA ALA A 154 2.39 -13.26 -1.15
C ALA A 154 3.84 -13.20 -1.64
N ASP A 155 4.12 -13.08 -2.93
CA ASP A 155 5.47 -13.32 -3.47
C ASP A 155 6.32 -12.08 -3.78
N ASP A 156 5.82 -10.85 -3.58
CA ASP A 156 6.55 -9.61 -3.88
C ASP A 156 6.87 -8.73 -2.65
N ILE A 157 7.07 -9.33 -1.46
CA ILE A 157 7.40 -8.58 -0.23
C ILE A 157 8.85 -8.77 0.18
#